data_842ddbce504d8329833ce5c76b40d8e8
#
_entry.id   842ddbce504d8329833ce5c76b40d8e8
#
_cell.length_a   1.000
_cell.length_b   1.000
_cell.length_c   1.000
_cell.angle_alpha   90.00
_cell.angle_beta   90.00
_cell.angle_gamma   90.00
#
_symmetry.space_group_name_H-M   'P 1'
#
loop_
_entity.id
_entity.type
_entity.pdbx_description
1 polymer ?
#
loop_
_entity_poly.entity_id
_entity_poly.type
_entity_poly.pdbx_seq_one_letter_code
_entity_poly.pdbx_strand_id
1 'polypeptide(L)'
;MVHPVGRSTARWARRFAIIAAVAVAAPLSGCQGAQGPRLHQQAQAALARWADALAGAGGQQGIVLVGELTGQVGDWEVGVGDNNKRALYAGLVEGAVSLAAEMPAEGEVLRQGGATKTVRVISARQAVAEIRAGATASCPDCVSLRITGARLTTGSVETSRGPATAPIWEFAVQGTTVKVTRVAIADPTTVVPPPWNTDDAPIGLSVDSASGTVGGRQLTVAFVGAPLPGDQGCGADYSAEAVESATAVVGIVTEHPHGLFEACTAVGARRTASVELAAPLGERALLEVKQGLPVPVLLTP
;
A
#
# COMPACT_ATOMS: atom_id res chain seq x y z
N MET A 1 -93.99 -19.55 34.17
CA MET A 1 -92.94 -20.29 34.74
C MET A 1 -91.68 -19.44 34.69
N VAL A 2 -91.23 -19.02 35.83
CA VAL A 2 -90.42 -17.83 35.97
C VAL A 2 -88.96 -18.26 36.21
N HIS A 3 -88.01 -17.67 35.46
CA HIS A 3 -86.60 -17.78 35.73
C HIS A 3 -86.13 -16.70 36.71
N PRO A 4 -85.19 -16.92 37.59
CA PRO A 4 -84.42 -15.82 38.15
C PRO A 4 -83.02 -15.70 37.54
N VAL A 5 -82.69 -14.47 37.30
CA VAL A 5 -81.42 -13.93 36.78
C VAL A 5 -80.40 -13.85 37.91
N GLY A 6 -79.26 -14.51 37.73
CA GLY A 6 -78.10 -14.37 38.62
C GLY A 6 -77.19 -13.24 38.15
N ARG A 7 -76.99 -12.19 38.99
CA ARG A 7 -76.01 -11.12 38.79
C ARG A 7 -74.64 -11.55 39.29
N SER A 8 -73.68 -11.60 38.40
CA SER A 8 -72.25 -11.75 38.73
C SER A 8 -71.56 -10.36 38.73
N THR A 9 -71.05 -9.99 39.85
CA THR A 9 -70.25 -8.75 40.02
C THR A 9 -68.78 -9.03 39.74
N ALA A 10 -68.29 -8.66 38.58
CA ALA A 10 -66.89 -8.71 38.26
C ALA A 10 -66.15 -7.47 38.84
N ARG A 11 -65.26 -7.73 39.80
CA ARG A 11 -64.36 -6.74 40.36
C ARG A 11 -63.20 -6.48 39.38
N TRP A 12 -63.13 -5.33 38.81
CA TRP A 12 -62.02 -4.84 38.00
C TRP A 12 -60.86 -4.40 38.89
N ALA A 13 -59.78 -5.19 38.96
CA ALA A 13 -58.53 -4.78 39.56
C ALA A 13 -57.72 -3.97 38.52
N ARG A 14 -57.63 -2.65 38.76
CA ARG A 14 -56.75 -1.76 38.00
C ARG A 14 -55.30 -2.04 38.36
N ARG A 15 -54.59 -2.67 37.47
CA ARG A 15 -53.10 -2.78 37.53
C ARG A 15 -52.54 -1.49 36.91
N PHE A 16 -51.95 -0.63 37.74
CA PHE A 16 -51.09 0.46 37.25
C PHE A 16 -49.78 -0.12 36.75
N ALA A 17 -49.56 -0.11 35.44
CA ALA A 17 -48.26 -0.39 34.83
C ALA A 17 -47.42 0.91 34.94
N ILE A 18 -46.40 0.87 35.76
CA ILE A 18 -45.37 1.92 35.82
C ILE A 18 -44.47 1.68 34.62
N ILE A 19 -44.61 2.55 33.58
CA ILE A 19 -43.68 2.58 32.44
C ILE A 19 -42.44 3.36 32.91
N ALA A 20 -41.37 2.63 33.26
CA ALA A 20 -40.06 3.24 33.45
C ALA A 20 -39.50 3.63 32.09
N ALA A 21 -39.51 4.92 31.80
CA ALA A 21 -38.83 5.47 30.62
C ALA A 21 -37.30 5.36 30.84
N VAL A 22 -36.67 4.34 30.24
CA VAL A 22 -35.23 4.28 30.13
C VAL A 22 -34.81 5.29 29.06
N ALA A 23 -34.30 6.44 29.50
CA ALA A 23 -33.61 7.37 28.60
C ALA A 23 -32.31 6.72 28.13
N VAL A 24 -32.31 6.16 26.94
CA VAL A 24 -31.10 5.75 26.24
C VAL A 24 -30.41 7.04 25.78
N ALA A 25 -29.43 7.49 26.53
CA ALA A 25 -28.49 8.51 26.09
C ALA A 25 -27.67 7.90 24.93
N ALA A 26 -28.07 8.17 23.70
CA ALA A 26 -27.23 7.88 22.53
C ALA A 26 -25.98 8.76 22.66
N PRO A 27 -24.75 8.18 22.63
CA PRO A 27 -23.58 9.02 22.52
C PRO A 27 -23.64 9.75 21.18
N LEU A 28 -23.51 11.05 21.21
CA LEU A 28 -23.24 11.89 20.04
C LEU A 28 -21.81 11.54 19.57
N SER A 29 -21.67 10.38 18.93
CA SER A 29 -20.47 10.04 18.18
C SER A 29 -20.44 10.96 16.98
N GLY A 30 -19.71 12.06 17.12
CA GLY A 30 -19.46 13.01 16.05
C GLY A 30 -18.90 12.31 14.81
N CYS A 31 -18.77 13.02 13.72
CA CYS A 31 -18.41 12.59 12.35
C CYS A 31 -17.22 11.59 12.20
N GLN A 32 -16.46 11.31 13.25
CA GLN A 32 -15.42 10.25 13.29
C GLN A 32 -16.00 8.83 13.15
N GLY A 33 -17.25 8.59 13.53
CA GLY A 33 -17.88 7.26 13.41
C GLY A 33 -18.09 6.77 11.97
N ALA A 34 -18.04 7.65 10.99
CA ALA A 34 -18.24 7.30 9.57
C ALA A 34 -16.96 6.85 8.85
N GLN A 35 -15.77 7.13 9.38
CA GLN A 35 -14.51 6.76 8.70
C GLN A 35 -14.14 5.29 8.89
N GLY A 36 -14.38 4.71 10.05
CA GLY A 36 -14.05 3.32 10.35
C GLY A 36 -14.65 2.31 9.34
N PRO A 37 -15.95 2.31 9.07
CA PRO A 37 -16.56 1.44 8.06
C PRO A 37 -15.97 1.63 6.66
N ARG A 38 -15.67 2.88 6.25
CA ARG A 38 -15.02 3.16 4.95
C ARG A 38 -13.61 2.60 4.89
N LEU A 39 -12.80 2.78 5.94
CA LEU A 39 -11.45 2.22 6.02
C LEU A 39 -11.46 0.70 5.92
N HIS A 40 -12.39 0.03 6.61
CA HIS A 40 -12.54 -1.42 6.50
C HIS A 40 -12.97 -1.86 5.09
N GLN A 41 -13.90 -1.17 4.45
CA GLN A 41 -14.29 -1.46 3.07
C GLN A 41 -13.10 -1.26 2.11
N GLN A 42 -12.34 -0.21 2.29
CA GLN A 42 -11.13 0.08 1.51
C GLN A 42 -10.06 -1.00 1.72
N ALA A 43 -9.87 -1.47 2.96
CA ALA A 43 -8.98 -2.57 3.28
C ALA A 43 -9.42 -3.90 2.63
N GLN A 44 -10.71 -4.23 2.64
CA GLN A 44 -11.23 -5.41 1.93
C GLN A 44 -10.99 -5.33 0.42
N ALA A 45 -11.20 -4.16 -0.18
CA ALA A 45 -10.90 -3.94 -1.58
C ALA A 45 -9.40 -4.08 -1.90
N ALA A 46 -8.52 -3.66 -0.98
CA ALA A 46 -7.07 -3.86 -1.10
C ALA A 46 -6.70 -5.35 -1.07
N LEU A 47 -7.29 -6.13 -0.14
CA LEU A 47 -7.09 -7.58 -0.09
C LEU A 47 -7.58 -8.29 -1.36
N ALA A 48 -8.70 -7.85 -1.94
CA ALA A 48 -9.19 -8.41 -3.20
C ALA A 48 -8.22 -8.14 -4.36
N ARG A 49 -7.74 -6.90 -4.53
CA ARG A 49 -6.72 -6.56 -5.54
C ARG A 49 -5.42 -7.34 -5.35
N TRP A 50 -5.03 -7.58 -4.10
CA TRP A 50 -3.87 -8.43 -3.80
C TRP A 50 -4.09 -9.87 -4.27
N ALA A 51 -5.26 -10.45 -4.00
CA ALA A 51 -5.60 -11.80 -4.44
C ALA A 51 -5.58 -11.92 -5.97
N ASP A 52 -6.09 -10.90 -6.69
CA ASP A 52 -6.05 -10.84 -8.15
C ASP A 52 -4.61 -10.75 -8.66
N ALA A 53 -3.76 -9.94 -8.03
CA ALA A 53 -2.34 -9.83 -8.38
C ALA A 53 -1.59 -11.15 -8.19
N LEU A 54 -1.88 -11.88 -7.11
CA LEU A 54 -1.32 -13.22 -6.89
C LEU A 54 -1.80 -14.22 -7.92
N ALA A 55 -3.09 -14.22 -8.26
CA ALA A 55 -3.64 -15.09 -9.29
C ALA A 55 -2.98 -14.83 -10.66
N GLY A 56 -2.77 -13.54 -11.00
CA GLY A 56 -2.05 -13.14 -12.21
C GLY A 56 -0.58 -13.59 -12.23
N ALA A 57 0.06 -13.68 -11.06
CA ALA A 57 1.42 -14.18 -10.90
C ALA A 57 1.53 -15.72 -10.74
N GLY A 58 0.48 -16.46 -11.12
CA GLY A 58 0.46 -17.93 -11.08
C GLY A 58 0.09 -18.53 -9.72
N GLY A 59 -0.54 -17.75 -8.84
CA GLY A 59 -1.08 -18.22 -7.55
C GLY A 59 -0.04 -18.42 -6.44
N GLN A 60 1.24 -18.20 -6.73
CA GLN A 60 2.31 -18.29 -5.73
C GLN A 60 2.89 -16.91 -5.45
N GLN A 61 3.12 -16.62 -4.19
CA GLN A 61 3.79 -15.40 -3.80
C GLN A 61 5.27 -15.45 -4.20
N GLY A 62 5.58 -14.77 -5.30
CA GLY A 62 6.93 -14.60 -5.81
C GLY A 62 7.77 -13.62 -4.96
N ILE A 63 8.64 -12.88 -5.61
CA ILE A 63 9.25 -11.69 -5.02
C ILE A 63 8.24 -10.54 -5.16
N VAL A 64 7.81 -10.01 -4.02
CA VAL A 64 6.94 -8.83 -3.99
C VAL A 64 7.82 -7.61 -3.94
N LEU A 65 7.88 -6.89 -5.04
CA LEU A 65 8.62 -5.65 -5.16
C LEU A 65 7.78 -4.47 -4.64
N VAL A 66 8.44 -3.54 -3.98
CA VAL A 66 7.85 -2.31 -3.45
C VAL A 66 8.44 -1.11 -4.20
N GLY A 67 7.59 -0.16 -4.55
CA GLY A 67 8.00 1.04 -5.28
C GLY A 67 8.12 0.84 -6.79
N GLU A 68 8.84 1.76 -7.42
CA GLU A 68 8.97 1.79 -8.88
C GLU A 68 9.97 0.74 -9.37
N LEU A 69 9.60 0.00 -10.40
CA LEU A 69 10.47 -1.00 -11.04
C LEU A 69 11.43 -0.39 -12.06
N THR A 70 11.17 0.85 -12.49
CA THR A 70 11.98 1.64 -13.40
C THR A 70 12.60 2.79 -12.63
N GLY A 71 13.88 3.04 -12.83
CA GLY A 71 14.60 4.10 -12.14
C GLY A 71 15.74 4.65 -12.98
N GLN A 72 16.65 5.37 -12.34
CA GLN A 72 17.86 5.91 -12.95
C GLN A 72 19.06 5.79 -12.01
N VAL A 73 20.24 5.77 -12.59
CA VAL A 73 21.52 5.94 -11.91
C VAL A 73 22.18 7.21 -12.44
N GLY A 74 22.54 8.11 -11.54
CA GLY A 74 23.03 9.46 -11.85
C GLY A 74 21.91 10.50 -11.90
N ASP A 75 22.31 11.76 -11.94
CA ASP A 75 21.43 12.92 -12.01
C ASP A 75 21.35 13.44 -13.44
N TRP A 76 20.16 13.76 -13.91
CA TRP A 76 19.96 14.37 -15.19
C TRP A 76 20.63 15.75 -15.23
N GLU A 77 21.28 16.07 -16.35
CA GLU A 77 21.93 17.35 -16.56
C GLU A 77 20.89 18.49 -16.58
N VAL A 78 21.25 19.62 -15.99
CA VAL A 78 20.39 20.82 -15.96
C VAL A 78 20.06 21.28 -17.39
N GLY A 79 18.80 21.53 -17.66
CA GLY A 79 18.30 22.00 -18.98
C GLY A 79 17.94 20.86 -19.94
N VAL A 80 18.72 19.80 -20.01
CA VAL A 80 18.38 18.58 -20.78
C VAL A 80 17.60 17.58 -19.92
N GLY A 81 17.85 17.58 -18.62
CA GLY A 81 17.30 16.64 -17.67
C GLY A 81 15.78 16.70 -17.52
N ASP A 82 15.17 17.88 -17.71
CA ASP A 82 13.73 18.02 -17.63
C ASP A 82 13.01 17.20 -18.73
N ASN A 83 13.48 17.29 -19.98
CA ASN A 83 12.99 16.42 -21.06
C ASN A 83 13.22 14.94 -20.73
N ASN A 84 14.42 14.56 -20.31
CA ASN A 84 14.82 13.18 -20.15
C ASN A 84 14.03 12.51 -19.03
N LYS A 85 13.87 13.19 -17.88
CA LYS A 85 13.06 12.72 -16.77
C LYS A 85 11.60 12.55 -17.18
N ARG A 86 11.01 13.56 -17.83
CA ARG A 86 9.61 13.53 -18.30
C ARG A 86 9.40 12.45 -19.36
N ALA A 87 10.33 12.30 -20.31
CA ALA A 87 10.29 11.25 -21.32
C ALA A 87 10.33 9.85 -20.70
N LEU A 88 11.16 9.64 -19.66
CA LEU A 88 11.20 8.36 -18.94
C LEU A 88 9.85 8.03 -18.30
N TYR A 89 9.23 8.97 -17.57
CA TYR A 89 7.90 8.77 -16.96
C TYR A 89 6.79 8.60 -18.00
N ALA A 90 6.96 9.17 -19.18
CA ALA A 90 6.04 8.99 -20.32
C ALA A 90 6.32 7.70 -21.11
N GLY A 91 7.28 6.88 -20.71
CA GLY A 91 7.64 5.65 -21.43
C GLY A 91 8.22 5.89 -22.83
N LEU A 92 8.68 7.12 -23.13
CA LEU A 92 9.23 7.50 -24.42
C LEU A 92 10.69 7.04 -24.51
N VAL A 93 10.88 5.75 -24.73
CA VAL A 93 12.19 5.10 -24.80
C VAL A 93 12.32 4.35 -26.12
N GLU A 94 13.38 4.57 -26.88
CA GLU A 94 13.67 3.94 -28.16
C GLU A 94 15.00 3.19 -28.11
N GLY A 95 15.05 1.99 -28.71
CA GLY A 95 16.30 1.28 -28.90
C GLY A 95 17.04 1.75 -30.15
N ALA A 96 18.25 2.30 -29.98
CA ALA A 96 19.14 2.61 -31.11
C ALA A 96 19.92 1.39 -31.60
N VAL A 97 19.95 0.33 -30.79
CA VAL A 97 20.63 -0.93 -31.05
C VAL A 97 19.64 -2.08 -31.00
N SER A 98 19.97 -3.18 -31.67
CA SER A 98 19.21 -4.43 -31.51
C SER A 98 19.40 -4.96 -30.09
N LEU A 99 18.37 -4.81 -29.26
CA LEU A 99 18.39 -5.37 -27.92
C LEU A 99 18.21 -6.87 -27.96
N ALA A 100 18.96 -7.59 -27.12
CA ALA A 100 18.87 -9.03 -27.03
C ALA A 100 17.42 -9.45 -26.62
N ALA A 101 16.87 -10.37 -27.42
CA ALA A 101 15.58 -11.00 -27.12
C ALA A 101 15.73 -12.24 -26.24
N GLU A 102 16.94 -12.81 -26.18
CA GLU A 102 17.25 -13.98 -25.37
C GLU A 102 17.09 -13.61 -23.89
N MET A 103 16.39 -14.48 -23.16
CA MET A 103 16.32 -14.37 -21.71
C MET A 103 17.67 -14.80 -21.13
N PRO A 104 18.26 -14.01 -20.23
CA PRO A 104 19.45 -14.44 -19.50
C PRO A 104 19.16 -15.71 -18.70
N ALA A 105 20.24 -16.34 -18.21
CA ALA A 105 20.14 -17.37 -17.20
C ALA A 105 19.40 -16.83 -15.95
N GLU A 106 18.97 -17.74 -15.09
CA GLU A 106 18.37 -17.36 -13.79
C GLU A 106 19.29 -16.40 -13.03
N GLY A 107 18.66 -15.49 -12.29
CA GLY A 107 19.32 -14.57 -11.38
C GLY A 107 18.99 -14.88 -9.94
N GLU A 108 19.60 -14.14 -9.03
CA GLU A 108 19.36 -14.29 -7.60
C GLU A 108 18.89 -12.98 -6.98
N VAL A 109 17.93 -13.08 -6.06
CA VAL A 109 17.56 -11.99 -5.15
C VAL A 109 18.14 -12.31 -3.78
N LEU A 110 19.08 -11.48 -3.33
CA LEU A 110 19.71 -11.58 -2.03
C LEU A 110 19.02 -10.62 -1.07
N ARG A 111 18.32 -11.14 -0.07
CA ARG A 111 17.66 -10.37 0.98
C ARG A 111 18.64 -9.94 2.08
N GLN A 112 18.32 -8.86 2.76
CA GLN A 112 19.02 -8.50 4.01
C GLN A 112 18.91 -9.66 5.00
N GLY A 113 20.06 -10.11 5.54
CA GLY A 113 20.15 -11.33 6.36
C GLY A 113 20.65 -12.58 5.61
N GLY A 114 20.98 -12.47 4.31
CA GLY A 114 21.70 -13.48 3.54
C GLY A 114 20.81 -14.54 2.87
N ALA A 115 19.48 -14.50 3.04
CA ALA A 115 18.59 -15.42 2.34
C ALA A 115 18.55 -15.10 0.84
N THR A 116 18.78 -16.10 0.01
CA THR A 116 18.80 -15.99 -1.45
C THR A 116 17.59 -16.68 -2.05
N LYS A 117 17.02 -16.11 -3.12
CA LYS A 117 15.97 -16.72 -3.93
C LYS A 117 16.33 -16.63 -5.40
N THR A 118 16.35 -17.76 -6.09
CA THR A 118 16.52 -17.83 -7.55
C THR A 118 15.28 -17.29 -8.24
N VAL A 119 15.46 -16.47 -9.28
CA VAL A 119 14.42 -15.85 -10.08
C VAL A 119 14.70 -15.96 -11.56
N ARG A 120 13.65 -16.03 -12.37
CA ARG A 120 13.78 -15.89 -13.83
C ARG A 120 14.06 -14.42 -14.16
N VAL A 121 14.88 -14.19 -15.17
CA VAL A 121 15.30 -12.85 -15.59
C VAL A 121 14.70 -12.54 -16.96
N ILE A 122 14.10 -11.36 -17.11
CA ILE A 122 13.56 -10.88 -18.40
C ILE A 122 14.70 -10.47 -19.34
N SER A 123 14.45 -10.52 -20.66
CA SER A 123 15.42 -10.03 -21.66
C SER A 123 15.51 -8.49 -21.66
N ALA A 124 16.61 -7.94 -22.21
CA ALA A 124 16.76 -6.49 -22.37
C ALA A 124 15.63 -5.88 -23.22
N ARG A 125 15.18 -6.59 -24.25
CA ARG A 125 14.06 -6.16 -25.10
C ARG A 125 12.74 -6.10 -24.32
N GLN A 126 12.47 -7.11 -23.52
CA GLN A 126 11.28 -7.15 -22.66
C GLN A 126 11.34 -6.04 -21.62
N ALA A 127 12.48 -5.80 -20.98
CA ALA A 127 12.65 -4.72 -20.00
C ALA A 127 12.30 -3.34 -20.60
N VAL A 128 12.74 -3.04 -21.83
CA VAL A 128 12.36 -1.80 -22.53
C VAL A 128 10.87 -1.76 -22.87
N ALA A 129 10.28 -2.89 -23.28
CA ALA A 129 8.85 -2.95 -23.54
C ALA A 129 8.03 -2.67 -22.25
N GLU A 130 8.48 -3.17 -21.10
CA GLU A 130 7.85 -2.93 -19.81
C GLU A 130 8.03 -1.48 -19.32
N ILE A 131 9.18 -0.82 -19.60
CA ILE A 131 9.35 0.62 -19.33
C ILE A 131 8.31 1.42 -20.11
N ARG A 132 8.08 1.10 -21.38
CA ARG A 132 7.07 1.76 -22.22
C ARG A 132 5.65 1.54 -21.73
N ALA A 133 5.33 0.30 -21.36
CA ALA A 133 4.01 -0.08 -20.85
C ALA A 133 3.72 0.53 -19.47
N GLY A 134 4.74 0.79 -18.67
CA GLY A 134 4.65 1.38 -17.34
C GLY A 134 4.59 2.92 -17.34
N ALA A 135 4.27 3.57 -18.45
CA ALA A 135 4.12 5.02 -18.51
C ALA A 135 3.10 5.53 -17.49
N THR A 136 3.51 6.48 -16.65
CA THR A 136 2.68 7.09 -15.60
C THR A 136 2.32 8.55 -15.89
N ALA A 137 2.87 9.11 -16.97
CA ALA A 137 2.68 10.49 -17.38
C ALA A 137 2.49 10.59 -18.90
N SER A 138 2.02 11.74 -19.36
CA SER A 138 1.99 12.10 -20.78
C SER A 138 2.98 13.25 -21.04
N CYS A 139 3.73 13.15 -22.12
CA CYS A 139 4.66 14.21 -22.54
C CYS A 139 4.70 14.33 -24.06
N PRO A 140 3.70 14.99 -24.67
CA PRO A 140 3.60 15.09 -26.13
C PRO A 140 4.76 15.83 -26.78
N ASP A 141 5.40 16.75 -26.04
CA ASP A 141 6.50 17.59 -26.54
C ASP A 141 7.89 17.01 -26.18
N CYS A 142 7.94 15.86 -25.51
CA CYS A 142 9.23 15.25 -25.16
C CYS A 142 9.85 14.51 -26.34
N VAL A 143 11.17 14.64 -26.45
CA VAL A 143 11.98 13.79 -27.32
C VAL A 143 12.26 12.47 -26.64
N SER A 144 12.07 11.37 -27.38
CA SER A 144 12.31 10.02 -26.86
C SER A 144 13.76 9.79 -26.43
N LEU A 145 13.94 9.06 -25.35
CA LEU A 145 15.25 8.59 -24.89
C LEU A 145 15.75 7.48 -25.81
N ARG A 146 16.93 7.69 -26.42
CA ARG A 146 17.54 6.70 -27.30
C ARG A 146 18.54 5.83 -26.54
N ILE A 147 18.23 4.55 -26.39
CA ILE A 147 19.10 3.56 -25.76
C ILE A 147 20.22 3.18 -26.71
N THR A 148 21.46 3.27 -26.23
CA THR A 148 22.69 2.93 -27.00
C THR A 148 23.37 1.66 -26.51
N GLY A 149 22.97 1.12 -25.37
CA GLY A 149 23.49 -0.11 -24.81
C GLY A 149 22.65 -0.64 -23.67
N ALA A 150 22.78 -1.94 -23.38
CA ALA A 150 22.13 -2.60 -22.25
C ALA A 150 23.12 -3.52 -21.53
N ARG A 151 23.10 -3.51 -20.21
CA ARG A 151 23.94 -4.37 -19.36
C ARG A 151 23.09 -4.95 -18.24
N LEU A 152 23.11 -6.26 -18.08
CA LEU A 152 22.56 -6.92 -16.89
C LEU A 152 23.56 -6.79 -15.74
N THR A 153 23.08 -6.35 -14.58
CA THR A 153 23.84 -6.19 -13.36
C THR A 153 22.95 -6.47 -12.15
N THR A 154 23.41 -6.17 -10.95
CA THR A 154 22.61 -6.23 -9.73
C THR A 154 22.48 -4.84 -9.14
N GLY A 155 21.35 -4.58 -8.48
CA GLY A 155 21.08 -3.32 -7.80
C GLY A 155 20.18 -3.48 -6.59
N SER A 156 20.11 -2.43 -5.76
CA SER A 156 19.22 -2.40 -4.61
C SER A 156 17.77 -2.26 -5.05
N VAL A 157 16.90 -3.06 -4.47
CA VAL A 157 15.45 -3.02 -4.66
C VAL A 157 14.77 -3.10 -3.29
N GLU A 158 13.61 -2.46 -3.16
CA GLU A 158 12.77 -2.66 -1.99
C GLU A 158 11.80 -3.83 -2.23
N THR A 159 11.63 -4.66 -1.23
CA THR A 159 10.68 -5.78 -1.26
C THR A 159 9.73 -5.70 -0.05
N SER A 160 8.62 -6.43 -0.09
CA SER A 160 7.74 -6.58 1.08
C SER A 160 8.44 -7.20 2.30
N ARG A 161 9.69 -7.64 2.15
CA ARG A 161 10.55 -8.20 3.21
C ARG A 161 11.79 -7.34 3.48
N GLY A 162 11.70 -6.03 3.19
CA GLY A 162 12.80 -5.09 3.31
C GLY A 162 13.72 -5.07 2.10
N PRO A 163 14.85 -4.36 2.20
CA PRO A 163 15.79 -4.18 1.11
C PRO A 163 16.43 -5.49 0.66
N ALA A 164 16.67 -5.59 -0.64
CA ALA A 164 17.32 -6.72 -1.27
C ALA A 164 18.22 -6.25 -2.43
N THR A 165 19.14 -7.11 -2.86
CA THR A 165 19.88 -6.96 -4.12
C THR A 165 19.26 -7.90 -5.15
N ALA A 166 18.94 -7.38 -6.33
CA ALA A 166 18.26 -8.12 -7.40
C ALA A 166 18.89 -7.86 -8.76
N PRO A 167 18.66 -8.72 -9.76
CA PRO A 167 19.02 -8.44 -11.14
C PRO A 167 18.30 -7.18 -11.65
N ILE A 168 19.07 -6.29 -12.29
CA ILE A 168 18.55 -5.09 -12.97
C ILE A 168 19.19 -4.95 -14.34
N TRP A 169 18.43 -4.46 -15.30
CA TRP A 169 18.97 -3.92 -16.53
C TRP A 169 19.38 -2.47 -16.35
N GLU A 170 20.61 -2.13 -16.74
CA GLU A 170 21.06 -0.75 -16.94
C GLU A 170 21.13 -0.45 -18.44
N PHE A 171 20.49 0.62 -18.84
CA PHE A 171 20.45 1.10 -20.21
C PHE A 171 21.24 2.41 -20.34
N ALA A 172 22.25 2.41 -21.19
CA ALA A 172 22.94 3.64 -21.59
C ALA A 172 22.03 4.47 -22.50
N VAL A 173 21.95 5.78 -22.25
CA VAL A 173 21.11 6.70 -23.01
C VAL A 173 22.02 7.65 -23.79
N GLN A 174 21.67 7.93 -25.05
CA GLN A 174 22.45 8.82 -25.93
C GLN A 174 22.49 10.24 -25.36
N GLY A 175 23.69 10.84 -25.35
CA GLY A 175 23.89 12.24 -24.97
C GLY A 175 23.91 12.52 -23.47
N THR A 176 23.94 11.49 -22.62
CA THR A 176 24.03 11.65 -21.18
C THR A 176 24.85 10.53 -20.54
N THR A 177 25.35 10.77 -19.32
CA THR A 177 26.00 9.76 -18.47
C THR A 177 25.00 8.99 -17.62
N VAL A 178 23.76 9.50 -17.48
CA VAL A 178 22.68 8.87 -16.73
C VAL A 178 22.29 7.56 -17.40
N LYS A 179 22.02 6.57 -16.58
CA LYS A 179 21.53 5.28 -17.04
C LYS A 179 20.10 5.08 -16.54
N VAL A 180 19.23 4.62 -17.43
CA VAL A 180 17.91 4.15 -17.06
C VAL A 180 18.04 2.72 -16.53
N THR A 181 17.34 2.41 -15.45
CA THR A 181 17.34 1.07 -14.86
C THR A 181 15.95 0.45 -14.90
N ARG A 182 15.92 -0.88 -14.99
CA ARG A 182 14.68 -1.66 -14.84
C ARG A 182 14.99 -2.93 -14.05
N VAL A 183 14.19 -3.20 -13.02
CA VAL A 183 14.26 -4.49 -12.31
C VAL A 183 13.99 -5.61 -13.31
N ALA A 184 14.86 -6.62 -13.30
CA ALA A 184 14.89 -7.65 -14.35
C ALA A 184 14.21 -8.97 -13.94
N ILE A 185 13.45 -8.99 -12.87
CA ILE A 185 12.72 -10.17 -12.39
C ILE A 185 11.50 -10.40 -13.29
N ALA A 186 11.36 -11.64 -13.80
CA ALA A 186 10.17 -12.05 -14.52
C ALA A 186 9.01 -12.28 -13.55
N ASP A 187 7.79 -11.89 -13.96
CA ASP A 187 6.53 -12.10 -13.23
C ASP A 187 6.59 -11.72 -11.75
N PRO A 188 7.05 -10.51 -11.40
CA PRO A 188 6.98 -10.06 -10.02
C PRO A 188 5.51 -9.89 -9.61
N THR A 189 5.18 -10.18 -8.36
CA THR A 189 3.85 -9.84 -7.85
C THR A 189 3.76 -8.31 -7.72
N THR A 190 2.95 -7.70 -8.54
CA THR A 190 2.70 -6.26 -8.56
C THR A 190 1.23 -5.97 -8.37
N VAL A 191 0.91 -4.98 -7.54
CA VAL A 191 -0.46 -4.52 -7.32
C VAL A 191 -0.68 -3.23 -8.10
N VAL A 192 -1.75 -3.17 -8.87
CA VAL A 192 -2.17 -1.95 -9.53
C VAL A 192 -3.01 -1.14 -8.55
N PRO A 193 -2.60 0.08 -8.16
CA PRO A 193 -3.42 0.93 -7.30
C PRO A 193 -4.71 1.32 -8.02
N PRO A 194 -5.80 1.63 -7.27
CA PRO A 194 -7.00 2.15 -7.89
C PRO A 194 -6.70 3.49 -8.60
N PRO A 195 -7.39 3.80 -9.69
CA PRO A 195 -7.23 5.08 -10.35
C PRO A 195 -7.61 6.20 -9.38
N TRP A 196 -6.85 7.31 -9.45
CA TRP A 196 -7.14 8.47 -8.63
C TRP A 196 -8.49 9.09 -9.03
N ASN A 197 -9.37 9.28 -8.06
CA ASN A 197 -10.64 9.97 -8.22
C ASN A 197 -10.75 11.03 -7.13
N THR A 198 -10.87 12.29 -7.50
CA THR A 198 -11.00 13.42 -6.56
C THR A 198 -12.29 13.36 -5.74
N ASP A 199 -13.37 12.82 -6.32
CA ASP A 199 -14.68 12.74 -5.66
C ASP A 199 -14.78 11.56 -4.70
N ASP A 200 -13.92 10.55 -4.88
CA ASP A 200 -13.82 9.38 -4.01
C ASP A 200 -12.36 9.08 -3.66
N ALA A 201 -11.66 10.09 -3.19
CA ALA A 201 -10.28 9.94 -2.79
C ALA A 201 -10.14 8.95 -1.63
N PRO A 202 -9.15 8.04 -1.68
CA PRO A 202 -8.93 7.09 -0.61
C PRO A 202 -8.59 7.82 0.68
N ILE A 203 -9.20 7.37 1.78
CA ILE A 203 -9.00 7.92 3.13
C ILE A 203 -7.95 7.14 3.91
N GLY A 204 -7.56 7.66 5.07
CA GLY A 204 -6.59 7.04 5.97
C GLY A 204 -5.17 7.54 5.77
N LEU A 205 -4.28 7.06 6.63
CA LEU A 205 -2.85 7.36 6.58
C LEU A 205 -2.13 6.25 5.80
N SER A 206 -1.21 6.64 4.92
CA SER A 206 -0.31 5.69 4.28
C SER A 206 0.71 5.18 5.29
N VAL A 207 0.92 3.87 5.32
CA VAL A 207 2.00 3.23 6.07
C VAL A 207 3.22 3.14 5.16
N ASP A 208 4.37 3.65 5.63
CA ASP A 208 5.61 3.65 4.84
C ASP A 208 6.42 2.37 5.02
N SER A 209 6.39 1.80 6.22
CA SER A 209 7.12 0.57 6.57
C SER A 209 6.58 -0.04 7.84
N ALA A 210 7.00 -1.27 8.13
CA ALA A 210 6.74 -1.90 9.42
C ALA A 210 7.96 -2.69 9.92
N SER A 211 7.96 -2.98 11.23
CA SER A 211 8.93 -3.85 11.86
C SER A 211 8.26 -4.77 12.88
N GLY A 212 8.89 -5.90 13.15
CA GLY A 212 8.42 -6.87 14.13
C GLY A 212 9.43 -7.99 14.34
N THR A 213 9.00 -9.07 14.99
CA THR A 213 9.84 -10.26 15.18
C THR A 213 9.32 -11.43 14.35
N VAL A 214 10.21 -12.30 13.91
CA VAL A 214 9.86 -13.56 13.25
C VAL A 214 9.00 -14.39 14.21
N GLY A 215 7.81 -14.84 13.76
CA GLY A 215 6.86 -15.56 14.60
C GLY A 215 6.06 -14.70 15.59
N GLY A 216 6.38 -13.42 15.71
CA GLY A 216 5.60 -12.49 16.51
C GLY A 216 4.30 -12.08 15.83
N ARG A 217 3.33 -11.65 16.64
CA ARG A 217 2.02 -11.17 16.20
C ARG A 217 1.90 -9.65 16.25
N GLN A 218 2.84 -8.96 16.88
CA GLN A 218 2.86 -7.51 16.98
C GLN A 218 3.76 -6.92 15.90
N LEU A 219 3.23 -5.95 15.16
CA LEU A 219 4.00 -5.11 14.25
C LEU A 219 3.99 -3.66 14.73
N THR A 220 5.10 -2.97 14.53
CA THR A 220 5.17 -1.50 14.63
C THR A 220 5.15 -0.95 13.23
N VAL A 221 4.09 -0.23 12.88
CA VAL A 221 3.97 0.47 11.59
C VAL A 221 4.51 1.89 11.72
N ALA A 222 5.19 2.37 10.68
CA ALA A 222 5.73 3.72 10.59
C ALA A 222 5.02 4.49 9.47
N PHE A 223 4.73 5.77 9.71
CA PHE A 223 3.99 6.66 8.82
C PHE A 223 4.34 8.12 9.10
N VAL A 224 3.86 9.04 8.26
CA VAL A 224 3.94 10.48 8.50
C VAL A 224 2.62 10.95 9.11
N GLY A 225 2.71 11.64 10.26
CA GLY A 225 1.57 12.18 10.99
C GLY A 225 1.87 13.53 11.62
N ALA A 226 0.99 14.03 12.50
CA ALA A 226 1.16 15.28 13.21
C ALA A 226 2.49 15.28 14.02
N PRO A 227 3.22 16.40 14.09
CA PRO A 227 4.51 16.46 14.77
C PRO A 227 4.40 16.45 16.30
N LEU A 228 3.24 16.85 16.84
CA LEU A 228 3.00 16.95 18.28
C LEU A 228 2.09 15.80 18.77
N PRO A 229 2.17 15.41 20.05
CA PRO A 229 1.24 14.44 20.64
C PRO A 229 -0.16 15.00 20.80
N GLY A 230 -1.15 14.12 21.02
CA GLY A 230 -2.58 14.47 21.05
C GLY A 230 -3.04 15.34 22.21
N ASP A 231 -2.21 15.57 23.22
CA ASP A 231 -2.45 16.50 24.33
C ASP A 231 -2.05 17.95 24.04
N GLN A 232 -1.48 18.23 22.86
CA GLN A 232 -1.03 19.54 22.42
C GLN A 232 -1.79 20.02 21.19
N GLY A 233 -2.00 21.33 21.09
CA GLY A 233 -2.63 21.93 19.91
C GLY A 233 -1.92 21.54 18.62
N CYS A 234 -2.66 21.22 17.57
CA CYS A 234 -2.15 20.67 16.31
C CYS A 234 -1.43 19.29 16.43
N GLY A 235 -1.59 18.61 17.56
CA GLY A 235 -1.06 17.27 17.79
C GLY A 235 -2.10 16.19 17.51
N ALA A 236 -1.65 14.94 17.48
CA ALA A 236 -2.51 13.77 17.36
C ALA A 236 -1.89 12.54 18.05
N ASP A 237 -2.76 11.69 18.58
CA ASP A 237 -2.45 10.32 18.93
C ASP A 237 -2.90 9.37 17.83
N TYR A 238 -2.38 8.13 17.82
CA TYR A 238 -2.62 7.17 16.76
C TYR A 238 -2.94 5.80 17.32
N SER A 239 -3.94 5.15 16.75
CA SER A 239 -4.19 3.73 16.92
C SER A 239 -4.00 2.99 15.60
N ALA A 240 -3.70 1.69 15.67
CA ALA A 240 -3.61 0.86 14.48
C ALA A 240 -4.36 -0.45 14.66
N GLU A 241 -4.99 -0.91 13.59
CA GLU A 241 -5.69 -2.19 13.50
C GLU A 241 -5.34 -2.90 12.19
N ALA A 242 -5.68 -4.18 12.08
CA ALA A 242 -5.41 -5.00 10.92
C ALA A 242 -6.67 -5.63 10.35
N VAL A 243 -6.78 -5.66 9.03
CA VAL A 243 -7.72 -6.52 8.29
C VAL A 243 -6.92 -7.60 7.58
N GLU A 244 -7.22 -8.87 7.87
CA GLU A 244 -6.35 -9.98 7.52
C GLU A 244 -6.98 -10.93 6.52
N SER A 245 -6.14 -11.51 5.67
CA SER A 245 -6.45 -12.66 4.82
C SER A 245 -5.36 -13.73 4.96
N ALA A 246 -5.52 -14.84 4.25
CA ALA A 246 -4.51 -15.91 4.23
C ALA A 246 -3.17 -15.47 3.62
N THR A 247 -3.15 -14.46 2.73
CA THR A 247 -1.97 -14.08 1.94
C THR A 247 -1.51 -12.64 2.17
N ALA A 248 -2.35 -11.81 2.81
CA ALA A 248 -1.99 -10.42 3.11
C ALA A 248 -2.67 -9.91 4.39
N VAL A 249 -2.14 -8.81 4.89
CA VAL A 249 -2.66 -8.03 6.02
C VAL A 249 -2.73 -6.58 5.55
N VAL A 250 -3.83 -5.89 5.78
CA VAL A 250 -3.91 -4.43 5.57
C VAL A 250 -3.79 -3.75 6.92
N GLY A 251 -2.77 -2.89 7.07
CA GLY A 251 -2.62 -2.03 8.25
C GLY A 251 -3.45 -0.77 8.09
N ILE A 252 -4.31 -0.49 9.06
CA ILE A 252 -5.12 0.73 9.14
C ILE A 252 -4.60 1.55 10.31
N VAL A 253 -4.20 2.78 10.05
CA VAL A 253 -3.82 3.75 11.09
C VAL A 253 -4.91 4.80 11.18
N THR A 254 -5.44 4.99 12.38
CA THR A 254 -6.45 6.01 12.69
C THR A 254 -5.81 7.12 13.51
N GLU A 255 -5.98 8.35 13.04
CA GLU A 255 -5.55 9.56 13.72
C GLU A 255 -6.63 10.04 14.70
N HIS A 256 -6.19 10.44 15.89
CA HIS A 256 -6.98 11.03 16.95
C HIS A 256 -6.45 12.45 17.21
N PRO A 257 -6.90 13.48 16.47
CA PRO A 257 -6.38 14.84 16.60
C PRO A 257 -6.76 15.47 17.94
N HIS A 258 -5.94 16.40 18.43
CA HIS A 258 -6.19 17.17 19.64
C HIS A 258 -7.55 17.92 19.58
N GLY A 259 -7.81 18.57 18.49
CA GLY A 259 -9.05 19.33 18.28
C GLY A 259 -9.56 19.26 16.84
N LEU A 260 -10.85 19.53 16.71
CA LEU A 260 -11.50 19.72 15.41
C LEU A 260 -11.42 21.20 15.06
N PHE A 261 -10.94 21.57 13.91
CA PHE A 261 -10.87 22.97 13.41
C PHE A 261 -9.68 23.80 13.92
N GLU A 262 -8.58 23.17 14.26
CA GLU A 262 -7.34 23.90 14.54
C GLU A 262 -6.65 24.32 13.23
N ALA A 263 -6.15 25.57 13.21
CA ALA A 263 -5.35 26.05 12.09
C ALA A 263 -3.89 25.61 12.26
N CYS A 264 -3.53 24.50 11.63
CA CYS A 264 -2.22 23.88 11.78
C CYS A 264 -1.37 24.06 10.53
N THR A 265 -0.05 24.10 10.71
CA THR A 265 0.91 24.04 9.59
C THR A 265 0.92 22.64 8.99
N ALA A 266 1.11 22.54 7.67
CA ALA A 266 1.22 21.24 6.96
C ALA A 266 2.61 20.60 7.15
N VAL A 267 3.09 20.53 8.40
CA VAL A 267 4.35 19.88 8.76
C VAL A 267 4.05 18.50 9.33
N GLY A 268 4.62 17.47 8.72
CA GLY A 268 4.53 16.09 9.22
C GLY A 268 5.80 15.66 9.94
N ALA A 269 5.67 14.69 10.83
CA ALA A 269 6.76 13.99 11.48
C ALA A 269 6.60 12.48 11.36
N ARG A 270 7.70 11.74 11.41
CA ARG A 270 7.65 10.28 11.46
C ARG A 270 7.01 9.83 12.79
N ARG A 271 5.97 9.04 12.68
CA ARG A 271 5.20 8.49 13.79
C ARG A 271 5.16 6.97 13.68
N THR A 272 4.81 6.32 14.78
CA THR A 272 4.62 4.87 14.82
C THR A 272 3.37 4.52 15.59
N ALA A 273 2.76 3.38 15.24
CA ALA A 273 1.68 2.75 16.00
C ALA A 273 1.90 1.25 16.02
N SER A 274 1.42 0.60 17.09
CA SER A 274 1.47 -0.86 17.19
C SER A 274 0.18 -1.48 16.72
N VAL A 275 0.28 -2.56 15.94
CA VAL A 275 -0.85 -3.37 15.49
C VAL A 275 -0.66 -4.82 15.92
N GLU A 276 -1.70 -5.40 16.49
CA GLU A 276 -1.74 -6.81 16.86
C GLU A 276 -2.42 -7.63 15.76
N LEU A 277 -1.77 -8.71 15.32
CA LEU A 277 -2.28 -9.62 14.31
C LEU A 277 -2.94 -10.85 14.93
N ALA A 278 -3.94 -11.40 14.26
CA ALA A 278 -4.56 -12.67 14.65
C ALA A 278 -3.58 -13.85 14.58
N ALA A 279 -2.63 -13.80 13.63
CA ALA A 279 -1.55 -14.78 13.49
C ALA A 279 -0.24 -14.06 13.11
N PRO A 280 0.94 -14.67 13.33
CA PRO A 280 2.21 -14.12 12.86
C PRO A 280 2.15 -13.73 11.39
N LEU A 281 2.84 -12.64 11.00
CA LEU A 281 2.82 -12.18 9.60
C LEU A 281 3.26 -13.31 8.63
N GLY A 282 4.26 -14.10 8.99
CA GLY A 282 4.74 -15.21 8.18
C GLY A 282 5.11 -14.75 6.76
N GLU A 283 4.63 -15.44 5.74
CA GLU A 283 4.85 -15.08 4.33
C GLU A 283 3.82 -14.07 3.79
N ARG A 284 2.84 -13.64 4.59
CA ARG A 284 1.83 -12.67 4.17
C ARG A 284 2.45 -11.30 3.88
N ALA A 285 2.00 -10.62 2.85
CA ALA A 285 2.38 -9.22 2.60
C ALA A 285 1.65 -8.28 3.55
N LEU A 286 2.31 -7.23 4.03
CA LEU A 286 1.63 -6.09 4.65
C LEU A 286 1.31 -5.08 3.55
N LEU A 287 0.07 -4.60 3.51
CA LEU A 287 -0.42 -3.60 2.58
C LEU A 287 -0.81 -2.33 3.35
N GLU A 288 -0.57 -1.17 2.78
CA GLU A 288 -1.12 0.08 3.30
C GLU A 288 -2.57 0.26 2.81
N VAL A 289 -3.40 0.92 3.60
CA VAL A 289 -4.86 0.97 3.35
C VAL A 289 -5.25 1.87 2.18
N LYS A 290 -4.50 2.94 1.92
CA LYS A 290 -4.90 4.02 1.02
C LYS A 290 -4.92 3.60 -0.44
N GLN A 291 -3.90 2.93 -0.90
CA GLN A 291 -3.77 2.43 -2.27
C GLN A 291 -3.77 0.90 -2.36
N GLY A 292 -3.60 0.21 -1.22
CA GLY A 292 -3.49 -1.24 -1.14
C GLY A 292 -2.16 -1.76 -1.66
N LEU A 293 -1.13 -0.92 -1.62
CA LEU A 293 0.21 -1.30 -2.06
C LEU A 293 0.98 -2.02 -0.94
N PRO A 294 1.84 -2.99 -1.29
CA PRO A 294 2.69 -3.63 -0.32
C PRO A 294 3.72 -2.65 0.25
N VAL A 295 3.99 -2.77 1.54
CA VAL A 295 5.00 -2.00 2.25
C VAL A 295 6.13 -2.89 2.76
N PRO A 296 7.36 -2.38 2.89
CA PRO A 296 8.47 -3.15 3.39
C PRO A 296 8.28 -3.47 4.88
N VAL A 297 8.55 -4.72 5.26
CA VAL A 297 8.52 -5.17 6.66
C VAL A 297 9.87 -5.77 7.02
N LEU A 298 10.50 -5.22 8.05
CA LEU A 298 11.72 -5.76 8.63
C LEU A 298 11.36 -6.67 9.82
N LEU A 299 11.58 -7.97 9.65
CA LEU A 299 11.43 -8.94 10.74
C LEU A 299 12.81 -9.29 11.32
N THR A 300 12.99 -9.05 12.62
CA THR A 300 14.19 -9.47 13.36
C THR A 300 13.96 -10.85 14.00
N PRO A 301 15.02 -11.64 14.22
CA PRO A 301 14.94 -12.92 14.92
C PRO A 301 14.33 -12.84 16.30
#